data_66d4f72f768e990e77544ca411e02429
#
_entry.id   66d4f72f768e990e77544ca411e02429
#
_cell.length_a   1.000
_cell.length_b   1.000
_cell.length_c   1.000
_cell.angle_alpha   90.00
_cell.angle_beta   90.00
_cell.angle_gamma   90.00
#
_symmetry.space_group_name_H-M   'P 1'
#
loop_
_entity.id
_entity.type
_entity.pdbx_description
1 polymer ?
#
loop_
_entity_poly.entity_id
_entity_poly.type
_entity_poly.pdbx_seq_one_letter_code
_entity_poly.pdbx_strand_id
1 'polypeptide(L)'
;MKFLKHLLLSITLLLSQSILAHDAHYEITAPHNWTLIDGTQLQGSFYLTKGESVMIETTDGKVETISMSRLCKSDQKFVSEKIAWIKKINAMQNISRNDLMGSQQSKSDNHAINLGAAVSSTRSASNKSYLILIGILVVLAIALKKASILKPLKFAFPVVVTAILITLTSFTAIKAKRWMGSTRVSFMDSAFSYYKPAVSTRSDSKYYYVESLGLPDHETMLGITGWQQQVPIPQCYVGSNAWSIPMNPVVAATPVPVNQNHFLRGAIAVAVNGIAIFNPYTNTGVDAFLDGQLDQYGGHSGRADDYHYHIAPNVLYNKVPETSPVAFALDGFAIYGSKEPDGSAMKTLDANHGHYGSDGVYHYHSSSAAPYMIGNMVGEVTEDATLQIIPQAAAKGVRPALTPLKGATITHNHPYPNGMGFKLTYTLGSEKDTVDYSWTANGDYTFKFITPAGTITSNYKGQALCKLTVGNKNISASNSPYRIVITQDKQITLQSSTTSNPVNVIETTVYNLNGASVYQSSNLNRTASGNPAAINAANWAPGAYFYKTKLSDGNSITLKFILP
;
A
#
# COMPACT_ATOMS: atom_id res chain seq x y z
N MET A 1 -44.12 -2.75 34.28
CA MET A 1 -44.00 -4.10 33.68
C MET A 1 -43.93 -4.10 32.13
N LYS A 2 -44.64 -3.27 31.39
CA LYS A 2 -44.58 -3.25 29.92
C LYS A 2 -43.21 -2.75 29.40
N PHE A 3 -42.59 -1.76 30.04
CA PHE A 3 -41.30 -1.19 29.64
C PHE A 3 -40.14 -2.20 29.83
N LEU A 4 -40.17 -2.99 30.90
CA LEU A 4 -39.16 -4.00 31.19
C LEU A 4 -39.21 -5.19 30.20
N LYS A 5 -40.41 -5.54 29.69
CA LYS A 5 -40.58 -6.56 28.64
C LYS A 5 -40.03 -6.12 27.28
N HIS A 6 -40.14 -4.84 26.93
CA HIS A 6 -39.63 -4.31 25.67
C HIS A 6 -38.10 -4.16 25.74
N LEU A 7 -37.54 -3.78 26.88
CA LEU A 7 -36.10 -3.72 27.12
C LEU A 7 -35.44 -5.12 27.07
N LEU A 8 -36.07 -6.12 27.70
CA LEU A 8 -35.61 -7.52 27.63
C LEU A 8 -35.71 -8.11 26.21
N LEU A 9 -36.76 -7.78 25.47
CA LEU A 9 -36.93 -8.24 24.09
C LEU A 9 -35.90 -7.57 23.15
N SER A 10 -35.54 -6.30 23.38
CA SER A 10 -34.50 -5.60 22.63
C SER A 10 -33.10 -6.13 22.93
N ILE A 11 -32.82 -6.48 24.18
CA ILE A 11 -31.53 -7.05 24.59
C ILE A 11 -31.37 -8.48 24.06
N THR A 12 -32.44 -9.29 24.05
CA THR A 12 -32.41 -10.64 23.47
C THR A 12 -32.29 -10.58 21.94
N LEU A 13 -32.86 -9.58 21.27
CA LEU A 13 -32.72 -9.41 19.82
C LEU A 13 -31.30 -8.95 19.43
N LEU A 14 -30.66 -8.09 20.24
CA LEU A 14 -29.27 -7.64 20.04
C LEU A 14 -28.27 -8.77 20.33
N LEU A 15 -28.52 -9.57 21.35
CA LEU A 15 -27.68 -10.74 21.68
C LEU A 15 -27.83 -11.86 20.64
N SER A 16 -29.03 -12.04 20.06
CA SER A 16 -29.24 -13.05 19.01
C SER A 16 -28.59 -12.67 17.65
N GLN A 17 -28.43 -11.38 17.36
CA GLN A 17 -27.76 -10.95 16.13
C GLN A 17 -26.22 -11.13 16.19
N SER A 18 -25.59 -10.89 17.36
CA SER A 18 -24.16 -11.15 17.55
C SER A 18 -23.81 -12.65 17.51
N ILE A 19 -24.69 -13.51 18.02
CA ILE A 19 -24.49 -14.97 17.99
C ILE A 19 -24.62 -15.53 16.56
N LEU A 20 -25.54 -14.99 15.73
CA LEU A 20 -25.72 -15.47 14.36
C LEU A 20 -24.58 -15.06 13.41
N ALA A 21 -23.91 -13.93 13.66
CA ALA A 21 -22.75 -13.50 12.85
C ALA A 21 -21.54 -14.43 13.08
N HIS A 22 -21.31 -14.85 14.32
CA HIS A 22 -20.19 -15.74 14.65
C HIS A 22 -20.39 -17.18 14.14
N ASP A 23 -21.60 -17.71 14.18
CA ASP A 23 -21.87 -19.08 13.70
C ASP A 23 -21.65 -19.25 12.21
N ALA A 24 -21.99 -18.23 11.43
CA ALA A 24 -21.90 -18.31 9.98
C ALA A 24 -20.46 -18.18 9.47
N HIS A 25 -19.59 -17.43 10.16
CA HIS A 25 -18.20 -17.29 9.75
C HIS A 25 -17.41 -18.60 9.93
N TYR A 26 -17.61 -19.31 11.03
CA TYR A 26 -16.97 -20.61 11.28
C TYR A 26 -17.23 -21.62 10.15
N GLU A 27 -18.46 -21.64 9.64
CA GLU A 27 -18.84 -22.57 8.58
C GLU A 27 -18.28 -22.25 7.19
N ILE A 28 -17.99 -20.96 6.88
CA ILE A 28 -17.53 -20.56 5.52
C ILE A 28 -16.11 -21.02 5.24
N THR A 29 -15.24 -20.94 6.25
CA THR A 29 -13.81 -21.27 6.09
C THR A 29 -13.48 -22.70 6.46
N ALA A 30 -14.41 -23.44 7.04
CA ALA A 30 -14.24 -24.87 7.35
C ALA A 30 -14.12 -25.70 6.06
N PRO A 31 -13.18 -26.64 5.99
CA PRO A 31 -13.13 -27.59 4.88
C PRO A 31 -14.44 -28.36 4.77
N HIS A 32 -14.97 -28.44 3.55
CA HIS A 32 -16.19 -29.16 3.21
C HIS A 32 -15.83 -30.33 2.29
N ASN A 33 -16.54 -31.45 2.46
CA ASN A 33 -16.40 -32.60 1.57
C ASN A 33 -17.39 -32.45 0.40
N TRP A 34 -16.90 -31.95 -0.71
CA TRP A 34 -17.67 -31.72 -1.91
C TRP A 34 -17.89 -33.03 -2.67
N THR A 35 -19.10 -33.23 -3.16
CA THR A 35 -19.45 -34.42 -3.93
C THR A 35 -19.99 -34.00 -5.30
N LEU A 36 -19.36 -34.47 -6.36
CA LEU A 36 -19.82 -34.27 -7.72
C LEU A 36 -20.89 -35.30 -8.11
N ILE A 37 -21.69 -35.00 -9.13
CA ILE A 37 -22.74 -35.90 -9.63
C ILE A 37 -22.19 -37.23 -10.18
N ASP A 38 -20.91 -37.28 -10.57
CA ASP A 38 -20.20 -38.48 -11.01
C ASP A 38 -19.63 -39.30 -9.83
N GLY A 39 -19.88 -38.89 -8.58
CA GLY A 39 -19.37 -39.54 -7.38
C GLY A 39 -17.97 -39.10 -6.96
N THR A 40 -17.30 -38.26 -7.73
CA THR A 40 -15.99 -37.70 -7.36
C THR A 40 -16.13 -36.87 -6.07
N GLN A 41 -15.20 -37.05 -5.14
CA GLN A 41 -15.13 -36.28 -3.91
C GLN A 41 -13.91 -35.35 -3.92
N LEU A 42 -14.08 -34.14 -3.41
CA LEU A 42 -13.05 -33.12 -3.25
C LEU A 42 -13.16 -32.55 -1.85
N GLN A 43 -12.03 -32.39 -1.14
CA GLN A 43 -11.99 -31.71 0.14
C GLN A 43 -11.39 -30.31 -0.01
N GLY A 44 -12.13 -29.30 0.44
CA GLY A 44 -11.69 -27.91 0.34
C GLY A 44 -12.71 -26.94 0.93
N SER A 45 -12.30 -25.70 1.12
CA SER A 45 -13.16 -24.63 1.63
C SER A 45 -13.90 -23.93 0.49
N PHE A 46 -15.12 -23.53 0.74
CA PHE A 46 -15.83 -22.63 -0.18
C PHE A 46 -15.00 -21.34 -0.35
N TYR A 47 -14.67 -20.99 -1.60
CA TYR A 47 -13.92 -19.78 -1.92
C TYR A 47 -14.88 -18.67 -2.35
N LEU A 48 -15.54 -18.81 -3.48
CA LEU A 48 -16.58 -17.92 -3.99
C LEU A 48 -17.37 -18.56 -5.13
N THR A 49 -18.34 -17.83 -5.68
CA THR A 49 -19.00 -18.19 -6.93
C THR A 49 -18.69 -17.18 -8.03
N LYS A 50 -18.44 -17.66 -9.26
CA LYS A 50 -18.24 -16.83 -10.45
C LYS A 50 -19.16 -17.33 -11.56
N GLY A 51 -20.20 -16.54 -11.90
CA GLY A 51 -21.26 -16.99 -12.81
C GLY A 51 -21.96 -18.24 -12.28
N GLU A 52 -22.02 -19.29 -13.10
CA GLU A 52 -22.61 -20.60 -12.75
C GLU A 52 -21.60 -21.61 -12.17
N SER A 53 -20.47 -21.13 -11.67
CA SER A 53 -19.42 -21.98 -11.08
C SER A 53 -19.15 -21.60 -9.64
N VAL A 54 -18.78 -22.61 -8.82
CA VAL A 54 -18.20 -22.42 -7.50
C VAL A 54 -16.69 -22.61 -7.59
N MET A 55 -15.95 -21.78 -6.89
CA MET A 55 -14.52 -21.91 -6.68
C MET A 55 -14.29 -22.50 -5.29
N ILE A 56 -13.46 -23.53 -5.21
CA ILE A 56 -13.17 -24.29 -3.99
C ILE A 56 -11.66 -24.23 -3.78
N GLU A 57 -11.23 -23.77 -2.64
CA GLU A 57 -9.83 -23.84 -2.27
C GLU A 57 -9.52 -25.17 -1.59
N THR A 58 -8.74 -25.99 -2.25
CA THR A 58 -8.34 -27.32 -1.79
C THR A 58 -7.33 -27.24 -0.64
N THR A 59 -7.15 -28.31 0.09
CA THR A 59 -6.26 -28.36 1.27
C THR A 59 -4.78 -28.09 0.92
N ASP A 60 -4.38 -28.24 -0.34
CA ASP A 60 -3.04 -27.86 -0.83
C ASP A 60 -2.94 -26.41 -1.32
N GLY A 61 -4.01 -25.61 -1.13
CA GLY A 61 -4.07 -24.18 -1.44
C GLY A 61 -4.33 -23.85 -2.91
N LYS A 62 -4.68 -24.85 -3.74
CA LYS A 62 -5.12 -24.62 -5.12
C LYS A 62 -6.60 -24.22 -5.15
N VAL A 63 -6.97 -23.46 -6.16
CA VAL A 63 -8.37 -23.09 -6.39
C VAL A 63 -8.91 -23.88 -7.57
N GLU A 64 -9.86 -24.77 -7.29
CA GLU A 64 -10.60 -25.54 -8.28
C GLU A 64 -11.90 -24.82 -8.65
N THR A 65 -12.18 -24.70 -9.95
CA THR A 65 -13.42 -24.09 -10.45
C THR A 65 -14.35 -25.18 -10.97
N ILE A 66 -15.50 -25.35 -10.33
CA ILE A 66 -16.47 -26.41 -10.62
C ILE A 66 -17.80 -25.78 -10.99
N SER A 67 -18.40 -26.21 -12.13
CA SER A 67 -19.75 -25.79 -12.47
C SER A 67 -20.77 -26.23 -11.39
N MET A 68 -21.68 -25.35 -11.02
CA MET A 68 -22.75 -25.66 -10.07
C MET A 68 -23.58 -26.89 -10.49
N SER A 69 -23.76 -27.09 -11.80
CA SER A 69 -24.48 -28.27 -12.34
C SER A 69 -23.75 -29.60 -12.12
N ARG A 70 -22.46 -29.57 -11.83
CA ARG A 70 -21.66 -30.76 -11.51
C ARG A 70 -21.68 -31.13 -10.02
N LEU A 71 -22.10 -30.27 -9.14
CA LEU A 71 -22.25 -30.54 -7.70
C LEU A 71 -23.52 -31.38 -7.45
N CYS A 72 -23.47 -32.23 -6.43
CA CYS A 72 -24.65 -32.89 -5.92
C CYS A 72 -25.66 -31.88 -5.34
N LYS A 73 -26.93 -32.26 -5.21
CA LYS A 73 -27.98 -31.32 -4.74
C LYS A 73 -27.72 -30.75 -3.34
N SER A 74 -27.13 -31.52 -2.43
CA SER A 74 -26.77 -31.03 -1.10
C SER A 74 -25.74 -29.92 -1.15
N ASP A 75 -24.73 -30.05 -2.02
CA ASP A 75 -23.67 -29.05 -2.14
C ASP A 75 -24.12 -27.81 -2.91
N GLN A 76 -25.02 -27.97 -3.90
CA GLN A 76 -25.69 -26.84 -4.53
C GLN A 76 -26.48 -26.00 -3.50
N LYS A 77 -27.21 -26.68 -2.59
CA LYS A 77 -27.94 -26.03 -1.50
C LYS A 77 -26.97 -25.34 -0.54
N PHE A 78 -25.89 -26.00 -0.12
CA PHE A 78 -24.84 -25.42 0.71
C PHE A 78 -24.29 -24.12 0.09
N VAL A 79 -23.92 -24.13 -1.19
CA VAL A 79 -23.43 -22.92 -1.88
C VAL A 79 -24.50 -21.82 -1.89
N SER A 80 -25.77 -22.16 -2.17
CA SER A 80 -26.86 -21.17 -2.19
C SER A 80 -27.08 -20.52 -0.83
N GLU A 81 -27.00 -21.28 0.25
CA GLU A 81 -27.09 -20.77 1.64
C GLU A 81 -25.92 -19.84 1.97
N LYS A 82 -24.68 -20.21 1.55
CA LYS A 82 -23.50 -19.34 1.71
C LYS A 82 -23.65 -18.02 0.97
N ILE A 83 -24.09 -18.06 -0.30
CA ILE A 83 -24.33 -16.82 -1.07
C ILE A 83 -25.39 -15.94 -0.41
N ALA A 84 -26.48 -16.53 0.08
CA ALA A 84 -27.53 -15.79 0.76
C ALA A 84 -26.99 -15.11 2.03
N TRP A 85 -26.18 -15.81 2.80
CA TRP A 85 -25.54 -15.28 4.00
C TRP A 85 -24.55 -14.14 3.67
N ILE A 86 -23.64 -14.33 2.69
CA ILE A 86 -22.71 -13.30 2.22
C ILE A 86 -23.46 -12.03 1.80
N LYS A 87 -24.54 -12.17 1.02
CA LYS A 87 -25.39 -11.03 0.62
C LYS A 87 -26.00 -10.32 1.83
N LYS A 88 -26.42 -11.07 2.87
CA LYS A 88 -26.97 -10.48 4.10
C LYS A 88 -25.92 -9.66 4.85
N ILE A 89 -24.71 -10.18 5.04
CA ILE A 89 -23.61 -9.45 5.69
C ILE A 89 -23.26 -8.19 4.88
N ASN A 90 -23.05 -8.32 3.59
CA ASN A 90 -22.66 -7.20 2.74
C ASN A 90 -23.76 -6.13 2.62
N ALA A 91 -25.03 -6.47 2.82
CA ALA A 91 -26.12 -5.48 2.88
C ALA A 91 -26.04 -4.56 4.12
N MET A 92 -25.24 -4.91 5.14
CA MET A 92 -24.95 -4.06 6.29
C MET A 92 -23.96 -2.93 5.99
N GLN A 93 -23.36 -2.88 4.79
CA GLN A 93 -22.39 -1.85 4.38
C GLN A 93 -22.91 -0.41 4.45
N ASN A 94 -24.23 -0.22 4.47
CA ASN A 94 -24.85 1.11 4.63
C ASN A 94 -24.71 1.68 6.06
N ILE A 95 -24.20 0.88 7.01
CA ILE A 95 -23.92 1.33 8.37
C ILE A 95 -22.55 2.02 8.36
N SER A 96 -22.52 3.32 8.68
CA SER A 96 -21.27 4.06 8.77
C SER A 96 -20.35 3.44 9.80
N ARG A 97 -19.04 3.33 9.50
CA ARG A 97 -18.02 2.89 10.45
C ARG A 97 -18.05 3.71 11.74
N ASN A 98 -18.33 5.01 11.65
CA ASN A 98 -18.45 5.89 12.82
C ASN A 98 -19.61 5.48 13.73
N ASP A 99 -20.68 4.91 13.19
CA ASP A 99 -21.81 4.40 13.99
C ASP A 99 -21.43 3.11 14.73
N LEU A 100 -20.57 2.29 14.12
CA LEU A 100 -20.07 1.04 14.73
C LEU A 100 -18.94 1.28 15.74
N MET A 101 -18.05 2.27 15.47
CA MET A 101 -16.93 2.64 16.34
C MET A 101 -17.32 3.65 17.44
N GLY A 102 -18.42 4.40 17.25
CA GLY A 102 -18.87 5.46 18.18
C GLY A 102 -19.23 4.99 19.59
N SER A 103 -19.40 3.69 19.82
CA SER A 103 -19.63 3.13 21.15
C SER A 103 -18.36 2.96 21.98
N GLN A 104 -17.16 3.04 21.39
CA GLN A 104 -15.89 2.88 22.11
C GLN A 104 -15.11 4.18 22.34
N GLN A 105 -15.43 5.27 21.63
CA GLN A 105 -14.64 6.51 21.66
C GLN A 105 -15.25 7.67 22.47
N SER A 106 -16.35 7.48 23.21
CA SER A 106 -17.02 8.55 23.99
C SER A 106 -16.45 8.78 25.38
N LYS A 107 -15.13 8.67 25.59
CA LYS A 107 -14.45 9.11 26.83
C LYS A 107 -13.13 9.82 26.56
N SER A 108 -13.13 10.86 25.79
CA SER A 108 -12.25 12.02 25.98
C SER A 108 -12.64 13.15 25.02
N ASP A 109 -12.68 14.33 25.62
CA ASP A 109 -12.64 15.65 24.99
C ASP A 109 -13.95 16.32 24.54
N ASN A 110 -14.63 16.85 25.54
CA ASN A 110 -15.40 18.10 25.43
C ASN A 110 -14.44 19.28 25.31
N HIS A 111 -14.27 19.83 24.11
CA HIS A 111 -14.10 21.29 23.91
C HIS A 111 -14.51 21.63 22.47
N ALA A 112 -15.76 22.03 22.33
CA ALA A 112 -16.28 22.67 21.14
C ALA A 112 -15.94 24.18 21.20
N ILE A 113 -15.23 24.69 20.22
CA ILE A 113 -15.20 26.12 19.89
C ILE A 113 -15.93 26.30 18.55
N ASN A 114 -17.05 26.95 18.67
CA ASN A 114 -17.94 27.39 17.60
C ASN A 114 -17.32 28.65 16.96
N LEU A 115 -16.99 28.65 15.67
CA LEU A 115 -16.71 29.87 14.92
C LEU A 115 -17.36 29.80 13.53
N GLY A 116 -18.20 30.79 13.34
CA GLY A 116 -19.15 30.94 12.29
C GLY A 116 -18.58 31.11 10.87
N ALA A 117 -19.45 30.87 9.96
CA ALA A 117 -19.32 31.00 8.53
C ALA A 117 -18.88 32.38 8.05
N ALA A 118 -17.90 32.42 7.15
CA ALA A 118 -17.75 33.49 6.18
C ALA A 118 -17.46 32.87 4.81
N VAL A 119 -18.48 32.95 3.97
CA VAL A 119 -18.40 32.62 2.55
C VAL A 119 -17.61 33.71 1.84
N SER A 120 -16.48 33.37 1.23
CA SER A 120 -15.90 34.19 0.17
C SER A 120 -15.56 33.31 -1.04
N SER A 121 -16.34 33.53 -2.08
CA SER A 121 -16.16 32.94 -3.40
C SER A 121 -14.93 33.55 -4.06
N THR A 122 -13.87 32.77 -4.29
CA THR A 122 -12.84 33.11 -5.26
C THR A 122 -12.95 32.15 -6.47
N ARG A 123 -13.33 32.72 -7.59
CA ARG A 123 -13.48 32.07 -8.87
C ARG A 123 -12.14 31.53 -9.38
N SER A 124 -12.09 30.27 -9.70
CA SER A 124 -11.05 29.64 -10.50
C SER A 124 -10.97 30.27 -11.90
N ALA A 125 -9.87 30.95 -12.19
CA ALA A 125 -9.65 31.72 -13.41
C ALA A 125 -8.58 31.08 -14.33
N SER A 126 -8.56 29.75 -14.52
CA SER A 126 -7.44 29.16 -15.27
C SER A 126 -7.81 28.54 -16.64
N ASN A 127 -9.03 28.06 -16.84
CA ASN A 127 -9.37 27.44 -18.14
C ASN A 127 -10.09 28.38 -19.13
N LYS A 128 -10.65 29.50 -18.66
CA LYS A 128 -11.31 30.46 -19.55
C LYS A 128 -10.34 31.34 -20.31
N SER A 129 -9.16 31.61 -19.76
CA SER A 129 -8.16 32.48 -20.38
C SER A 129 -7.58 31.88 -21.68
N TYR A 130 -7.35 30.58 -21.75
CA TYR A 130 -6.86 29.91 -22.97
C TYR A 130 -7.93 29.86 -24.06
N LEU A 131 -9.18 29.58 -23.71
CA LEU A 131 -10.28 29.61 -24.67
C LEU A 131 -10.53 31.01 -25.22
N ILE A 132 -10.38 32.04 -24.39
CA ILE A 132 -10.49 33.44 -24.80
C ILE A 132 -9.32 33.80 -25.72
N LEU A 133 -8.10 33.38 -25.41
CA LEU A 133 -6.91 33.64 -26.28
C LEU A 133 -7.06 32.94 -27.65
N ILE A 134 -7.50 31.69 -27.66
CA ILE A 134 -7.80 30.95 -28.88
C ILE A 134 -8.92 31.65 -29.68
N GLY A 135 -9.99 32.10 -29.01
CA GLY A 135 -11.07 32.86 -29.61
C GLY A 135 -10.58 34.16 -30.24
N ILE A 136 -9.73 34.92 -29.56
CA ILE A 136 -9.13 36.16 -30.04
C ILE A 136 -8.24 35.89 -31.28
N LEU A 137 -7.43 34.84 -31.27
CA LEU A 137 -6.58 34.45 -32.39
C LEU A 137 -7.39 34.04 -33.62
N VAL A 138 -8.49 33.31 -33.43
CA VAL A 138 -9.40 32.92 -34.52
C VAL A 138 -10.12 34.15 -35.10
N VAL A 139 -10.60 35.05 -34.24
CA VAL A 139 -11.25 36.30 -34.68
C VAL A 139 -10.25 37.19 -35.42
N LEU A 140 -9.01 37.31 -34.94
CA LEU A 140 -7.94 38.04 -35.61
C LEU A 140 -7.59 37.45 -36.98
N ALA A 141 -7.52 36.11 -37.09
CA ALA A 141 -7.29 35.41 -38.34
C ALA A 141 -8.43 35.64 -39.37
N ILE A 142 -9.70 35.64 -38.90
CA ILE A 142 -10.88 35.93 -39.72
C ILE A 142 -10.86 37.41 -40.17
N ALA A 143 -10.51 38.34 -39.30
CA ALA A 143 -10.40 39.76 -39.59
C ALA A 143 -9.29 40.06 -40.62
N LEU A 144 -8.13 39.44 -40.49
CA LEU A 144 -7.01 39.55 -41.45
C LEU A 144 -7.35 38.95 -42.82
N LYS A 145 -8.15 37.87 -42.84
CA LYS A 145 -8.67 37.30 -44.11
C LYS A 145 -9.65 38.23 -44.82
N LYS A 146 -10.51 38.92 -44.05
CA LYS A 146 -11.48 39.92 -44.60
C LYS A 146 -10.80 41.18 -45.11
N ALA A 147 -9.69 41.60 -44.53
CA ALA A 147 -8.93 42.79 -44.90
C ALA A 147 -8.11 42.64 -46.20
N SER A 148 -8.21 41.52 -46.91
CA SER A 148 -7.48 41.24 -48.19
C SER A 148 -5.95 41.32 -48.12
N ILE A 149 -5.37 41.43 -46.93
CA ILE A 149 -3.91 41.57 -46.72
C ILE A 149 -3.19 40.23 -46.97
N LEU A 150 -3.91 39.10 -46.96
CA LEU A 150 -3.35 37.74 -47.07
C LEU A 150 -3.59 37.08 -48.44
N LYS A 151 -3.90 37.82 -49.48
CA LYS A 151 -4.16 37.26 -50.82
C LYS A 151 -3.03 36.38 -51.40
N PRO A 152 -1.74 36.61 -51.17
CA PRO A 152 -0.68 35.72 -51.68
C PRO A 152 -0.46 34.45 -50.82
N LEU A 153 -1.08 34.31 -49.61
CA LEU A 153 -0.79 33.25 -48.67
C LEU A 153 -1.88 32.15 -48.59
N LYS A 154 -2.69 31.96 -49.63
CA LYS A 154 -3.85 31.03 -49.59
C LYS A 154 -3.48 29.58 -49.28
N PHE A 155 -2.24 29.15 -49.55
CA PHE A 155 -1.76 27.78 -49.24
C PHE A 155 -0.87 27.68 -48.00
N ALA A 156 -0.20 28.76 -47.59
CA ALA A 156 0.71 28.72 -46.41
C ALA A 156 -0.03 28.84 -45.07
N PHE A 157 -1.19 29.50 -45.04
CA PHE A 157 -1.93 29.74 -43.79
C PHE A 157 -2.42 28.46 -43.08
N PRO A 158 -3.09 27.51 -43.79
CA PRO A 158 -3.49 26.25 -43.11
C PRO A 158 -2.28 25.41 -42.69
N VAL A 159 -1.18 25.42 -43.45
CA VAL A 159 0.04 24.69 -43.10
C VAL A 159 0.70 25.27 -41.83
N VAL A 160 0.78 26.60 -41.73
CA VAL A 160 1.32 27.27 -40.52
C VAL A 160 0.45 27.02 -39.28
N VAL A 161 -0.87 27.11 -39.43
CA VAL A 161 -1.80 26.83 -38.29
C VAL A 161 -1.72 25.36 -37.86
N THR A 162 -1.64 24.44 -38.82
CA THR A 162 -1.48 23.01 -38.53
C THR A 162 -0.12 22.72 -37.86
N ALA A 163 0.95 23.34 -38.33
CA ALA A 163 2.28 23.23 -37.73
C ALA A 163 2.33 23.79 -36.31
N ILE A 164 1.67 24.92 -36.05
CA ILE A 164 1.55 25.50 -34.69
C ILE A 164 0.73 24.58 -33.78
N LEU A 165 -0.38 24.01 -34.27
CA LEU A 165 -1.17 23.04 -33.52
C LEU A 165 -0.40 21.77 -33.20
N ILE A 166 0.35 21.22 -34.17
CA ILE A 166 1.20 20.04 -33.97
C ILE A 166 2.34 20.35 -32.99
N THR A 167 2.97 21.52 -33.08
CA THR A 167 4.01 21.92 -32.14
C THR A 167 3.46 22.14 -30.72
N LEU A 168 2.28 22.75 -30.55
CA LEU A 168 1.63 22.93 -29.26
C LEU A 168 1.21 21.60 -28.63
N THR A 169 0.64 20.69 -29.40
CA THR A 169 0.27 19.34 -28.90
C THR A 169 1.51 18.50 -28.62
N SER A 170 2.56 18.60 -29.42
CA SER A 170 3.85 17.95 -29.16
C SER A 170 4.55 18.50 -27.93
N PHE A 171 4.49 19.82 -27.69
CA PHE A 171 5.07 20.47 -26.51
C PHE A 171 4.33 20.09 -25.23
N THR A 172 2.99 19.96 -25.28
CA THR A 172 2.20 19.48 -24.13
C THR A 172 2.44 18.00 -23.87
N ALA A 173 2.54 17.18 -24.91
CA ALA A 173 2.87 15.74 -24.78
C ALA A 173 4.30 15.51 -24.29
N ILE A 174 5.28 16.33 -24.75
CA ILE A 174 6.67 16.27 -24.27
C ILE A 174 6.78 16.76 -22.83
N LYS A 175 6.06 17.81 -22.42
CA LYS A 175 5.99 18.23 -21.01
C LYS A 175 5.36 17.15 -20.13
N ALA A 176 4.25 16.55 -20.54
CA ALA A 176 3.61 15.46 -19.83
C ALA A 176 4.55 14.24 -19.70
N LYS A 177 5.23 13.85 -20.77
CA LYS A 177 6.17 12.72 -20.78
C LYS A 177 7.45 12.97 -19.96
N ARG A 178 7.93 14.22 -19.90
CA ARG A 178 9.12 14.60 -19.11
C ARG A 178 8.81 14.73 -17.61
N TRP A 179 7.55 14.95 -17.25
CA TRP A 179 7.12 15.04 -15.85
C TRP A 179 7.02 13.67 -15.17
N MET A 180 6.90 12.58 -15.93
CA MET A 180 6.59 11.25 -15.40
C MET A 180 7.78 10.40 -14.95
N GLY A 181 9.03 10.73 -15.28
CA GLY A 181 10.18 9.87 -14.95
C GLY A 181 10.80 10.16 -13.58
N SER A 182 11.66 11.17 -13.51
CA SER A 182 12.44 11.46 -12.28
C SER A 182 11.61 12.08 -11.15
N THR A 183 10.55 12.82 -11.48
CA THR A 183 9.64 13.44 -10.49
C THR A 183 8.76 12.40 -9.81
N ARG A 184 8.33 11.35 -10.52
CA ARG A 184 7.51 10.29 -9.93
C ARG A 184 8.30 9.45 -8.93
N VAL A 185 9.54 9.05 -9.26
CA VAL A 185 10.41 8.33 -8.30
C VAL A 185 10.61 9.16 -7.04
N SER A 186 10.93 10.46 -7.18
CA SER A 186 11.12 11.35 -6.03
C SER A 186 9.85 11.52 -5.20
N PHE A 187 8.69 11.58 -5.83
CA PHE A 187 7.39 11.63 -5.16
C PHE A 187 7.15 10.37 -4.33
N MET A 188 7.31 9.19 -4.95
CA MET A 188 7.14 7.92 -4.26
C MET A 188 8.20 7.72 -3.17
N ASP A 189 9.48 8.01 -3.45
CA ASP A 189 10.56 7.96 -2.45
C ASP A 189 10.27 8.86 -1.24
N SER A 190 9.66 10.03 -1.44
CA SER A 190 9.25 10.93 -0.36
C SER A 190 8.19 10.28 0.52
N ALA A 191 7.15 9.67 -0.07
CA ALA A 191 6.07 9.02 0.66
C ALA A 191 6.57 7.83 1.50
N PHE A 192 7.44 6.98 0.95
CA PHE A 192 7.99 5.83 1.66
C PHE A 192 9.13 6.19 2.63
N SER A 193 9.66 7.41 2.58
CA SER A 193 10.82 7.82 3.39
C SER A 193 10.57 7.80 4.89
N TYR A 194 9.32 8.02 5.31
CA TYR A 194 8.91 8.03 6.72
C TYR A 194 9.07 6.68 7.42
N TYR A 195 9.15 5.59 6.64
CA TYR A 195 9.25 4.22 7.16
C TYR A 195 10.61 3.57 6.88
N LYS A 196 11.59 4.32 6.38
CA LYS A 196 12.98 3.82 6.30
C LYS A 196 13.59 3.74 7.71
N PRO A 197 14.37 2.68 8.03
CA PRO A 197 14.84 1.60 7.15
C PRO A 197 13.91 0.38 7.09
N ALA A 198 12.76 0.35 7.76
CA ALA A 198 11.83 -0.77 7.75
C ALA A 198 11.22 -1.04 6.35
N VAL A 199 11.23 -0.02 5.49
CA VAL A 199 10.88 -0.12 4.08
C VAL A 199 12.09 0.25 3.24
N SER A 200 12.40 -0.54 2.22
CA SER A 200 13.38 -0.22 1.18
C SER A 200 12.70 -0.08 -0.16
N THR A 201 13.22 0.82 -1.01
CA THR A 201 12.62 1.11 -2.30
C THR A 201 13.67 1.13 -3.40
N ARG A 202 13.30 0.68 -4.59
CA ARG A 202 14.08 0.76 -5.82
C ARG A 202 13.15 0.88 -7.01
N SER A 203 13.64 1.27 -8.17
CA SER A 203 12.82 1.38 -9.38
C SER A 203 13.62 0.99 -10.62
N ASP A 204 12.89 0.58 -11.65
CA ASP A 204 13.38 0.48 -13.03
C ASP A 204 12.46 1.29 -13.96
N SER A 205 12.52 1.08 -15.26
CA SER A 205 11.67 1.78 -16.23
C SER A 205 10.19 1.37 -16.16
N LYS A 206 9.88 0.21 -15.57
CA LYS A 206 8.54 -0.39 -15.56
C LYS A 206 7.86 -0.29 -14.21
N TYR A 207 8.60 -0.56 -13.12
CA TYR A 207 8.04 -0.63 -11.79
C TYR A 207 8.85 0.16 -10.75
N TYR A 208 8.13 0.64 -9.75
CA TYR A 208 8.66 1.03 -8.45
C TYR A 208 8.45 -0.13 -7.49
N TYR A 209 9.53 -0.62 -6.91
CA TYR A 209 9.53 -1.77 -6.02
C TYR A 209 9.59 -1.33 -4.58
N VAL A 210 8.73 -1.92 -3.75
CA VAL A 210 8.69 -1.72 -2.31
C VAL A 210 9.07 -3.01 -1.62
N GLU A 211 10.08 -2.97 -0.77
CA GLU A 211 10.60 -4.10 0.00
C GLU A 211 10.30 -3.90 1.49
N SER A 212 9.79 -4.93 2.15
CA SER A 212 9.50 -4.92 3.59
C SER A 212 9.51 -6.34 4.16
N LEU A 213 9.49 -6.44 5.49
CA LEU A 213 9.25 -7.72 6.19
C LEU A 213 7.77 -7.96 6.48
N GLY A 214 6.86 -7.10 6.02
CA GLY A 214 5.42 -7.29 6.21
C GLY A 214 4.96 -7.18 7.67
N LEU A 215 5.75 -6.58 8.55
CA LEU A 215 5.39 -6.30 9.95
C LEU A 215 5.28 -4.79 10.16
N PRO A 216 4.10 -4.28 10.56
CA PRO A 216 3.94 -2.86 10.85
C PRO A 216 4.59 -2.47 12.18
N ASP A 217 4.86 -1.19 12.36
CA ASP A 217 5.43 -0.59 13.58
C ASP A 217 4.37 -0.10 14.58
N HIS A 218 3.12 -0.45 14.37
CA HIS A 218 2.02 -0.24 15.30
C HIS A 218 1.52 -1.56 15.90
N GLU A 219 0.73 -1.49 16.95
CA GLU A 219 0.07 -2.65 17.54
C GLU A 219 -0.83 -3.34 16.49
N THR A 220 -0.92 -4.66 16.54
CA THR A 220 -1.65 -5.47 15.56
C THR A 220 -2.64 -6.38 16.23
N MET A 221 -3.66 -6.83 15.52
CA MET A 221 -4.61 -7.87 15.89
C MET A 221 -5.60 -7.52 17.02
N LEU A 222 -5.43 -6.39 17.72
CA LEU A 222 -6.27 -6.02 18.87
C LEU A 222 -7.74 -5.80 18.45
N GLY A 223 -8.66 -6.43 19.20
CA GLY A 223 -10.10 -6.27 19.02
C GLY A 223 -10.73 -7.22 17.99
N ILE A 224 -9.96 -8.08 17.34
CA ILE A 224 -10.49 -9.06 16.39
C ILE A 224 -11.36 -10.08 17.12
N THR A 225 -12.55 -10.34 16.60
CA THR A 225 -13.52 -11.33 17.10
C THR A 225 -13.78 -12.47 16.10
N GLY A 226 -13.57 -12.23 14.80
CA GLY A 226 -13.61 -13.24 13.74
C GLY A 226 -12.24 -13.88 13.48
N TRP A 227 -11.59 -14.40 14.53
CA TRP A 227 -10.20 -14.84 14.47
C TRP A 227 -10.03 -16.27 13.96
N GLN A 228 -9.18 -16.43 12.93
CA GLN A 228 -8.83 -17.74 12.34
C GLN A 228 -7.51 -18.31 12.89
N GLN A 229 -7.08 -17.88 14.07
CA GLN A 229 -5.85 -18.27 14.75
C GLN A 229 -4.56 -17.94 13.99
N GLN A 230 -4.61 -17.04 13.00
CA GLN A 230 -3.43 -16.47 12.35
C GLN A 230 -2.82 -15.37 13.22
N VAL A 231 -1.50 -15.22 13.12
CA VAL A 231 -0.75 -14.22 13.88
C VAL A 231 0.34 -13.60 12.98
N PRO A 232 0.71 -12.32 13.13
CA PRO A 232 1.69 -11.68 12.26
C PRO A 232 3.09 -12.29 12.44
N ILE A 233 3.66 -12.78 11.34
CA ILE A 233 5.07 -13.20 11.27
C ILE A 233 5.78 -12.47 10.11
N PRO A 234 7.13 -12.37 10.14
CA PRO A 234 7.86 -11.75 9.04
C PRO A 234 7.64 -12.45 7.71
N GLN A 235 7.39 -11.65 6.69
CA GLN A 235 7.35 -12.05 5.29
C GLN A 235 8.54 -11.47 4.54
N CYS A 236 9.07 -12.20 3.57
CA CYS A 236 10.20 -11.71 2.78
C CYS A 236 9.72 -11.07 1.47
N TYR A 237 9.17 -9.88 1.53
CA TYR A 237 8.84 -9.11 0.33
C TYR A 237 10.07 -8.36 -0.17
N VAL A 238 11.09 -9.09 -0.64
CA VAL A 238 12.42 -8.56 -0.97
C VAL A 238 12.92 -9.13 -2.31
N GLY A 239 13.70 -8.36 -3.05
CA GLY A 239 14.30 -8.78 -4.31
C GLY A 239 13.26 -9.05 -5.39
N SER A 240 13.22 -10.24 -5.95
CA SER A 240 12.20 -10.64 -6.95
C SER A 240 10.80 -10.79 -6.35
N ASN A 241 10.68 -10.89 -5.03
CA ASN A 241 9.42 -10.94 -4.30
C ASN A 241 9.00 -9.57 -3.73
N ALA A 242 9.54 -8.45 -4.22
CA ALA A 242 9.12 -7.11 -3.82
C ALA A 242 7.75 -6.74 -4.42
N TRP A 243 7.02 -5.85 -3.75
CA TRP A 243 5.79 -5.27 -4.29
C TRP A 243 6.13 -4.40 -5.50
N SER A 244 5.38 -4.56 -6.60
CA SER A 244 5.64 -3.91 -7.88
C SER A 244 4.53 -2.93 -8.21
N ILE A 245 4.82 -1.62 -8.16
CA ILE A 245 3.88 -0.53 -8.46
C ILE A 245 4.25 0.04 -9.84
N PRO A 246 3.32 0.14 -10.80
CA PRO A 246 3.62 0.67 -12.14
C PRO A 246 4.20 2.09 -12.11
N MET A 247 5.32 2.29 -12.79
CA MET A 247 5.97 3.61 -12.92
C MET A 247 5.22 4.56 -13.84
N ASN A 248 4.52 4.03 -14.82
CA ASN A 248 3.78 4.79 -15.81
C ASN A 248 2.34 4.25 -15.87
N PRO A 249 1.47 4.62 -14.91
CA PRO A 249 0.09 4.16 -14.91
C PRO A 249 -0.64 4.62 -16.17
N VAL A 250 -1.40 3.74 -16.77
CA VAL A 250 -2.26 4.00 -17.91
C VAL A 250 -3.70 3.91 -17.46
N VAL A 251 -4.50 4.93 -17.75
CA VAL A 251 -5.92 4.91 -17.41
C VAL A 251 -6.62 3.87 -18.29
N ALA A 252 -7.33 2.94 -17.66
CA ALA A 252 -8.07 1.90 -18.35
C ALA A 252 -9.27 2.48 -19.10
N ALA A 253 -9.54 1.97 -20.30
CA ALA A 253 -10.74 2.34 -21.06
C ALA A 253 -12.03 2.00 -20.29
N THR A 254 -11.99 0.94 -19.48
CA THR A 254 -13.06 0.53 -18.58
C THR A 254 -12.43 0.14 -17.24
N PRO A 255 -12.58 0.97 -16.18
CA PRO A 255 -12.12 0.64 -14.84
C PRO A 255 -12.74 -0.66 -14.33
N VAL A 256 -11.93 -1.49 -13.68
CA VAL A 256 -12.35 -2.81 -13.18
C VAL A 256 -12.78 -2.71 -11.72
N PRO A 257 -14.01 -3.15 -11.35
CA PRO A 257 -14.49 -3.05 -9.97
C PRO A 257 -13.65 -3.84 -8.97
N VAL A 258 -13.39 -3.26 -7.80
CA VAL A 258 -12.81 -3.96 -6.65
C VAL A 258 -13.94 -4.55 -5.82
N ASN A 259 -14.24 -5.83 -6.00
CA ASN A 259 -15.36 -6.50 -5.36
C ASN A 259 -15.14 -8.02 -5.26
N GLN A 260 -16.20 -8.78 -4.96
CA GLN A 260 -16.14 -10.24 -4.80
C GLN A 260 -15.80 -10.99 -6.10
N ASN A 261 -15.91 -10.36 -7.27
CA ASN A 261 -15.66 -10.99 -8.57
C ASN A 261 -14.31 -10.64 -9.17
N HIS A 262 -13.64 -9.62 -8.62
CA HIS A 262 -12.37 -9.08 -9.12
C HIS A 262 -11.43 -8.74 -7.98
N PHE A 263 -10.16 -9.07 -8.15
CA PHE A 263 -9.06 -8.75 -7.24
C PHE A 263 -9.28 -9.26 -5.80
N LEU A 264 -9.98 -10.39 -5.66
CA LEU A 264 -10.34 -10.94 -4.35
C LEU A 264 -9.17 -11.66 -3.68
N ARG A 265 -8.10 -11.97 -4.41
CA ARG A 265 -6.91 -12.62 -3.90
C ARG A 265 -5.70 -11.69 -4.00
N GLY A 266 -4.92 -11.63 -2.91
CA GLY A 266 -3.71 -10.81 -2.83
C GLY A 266 -4.00 -9.32 -2.68
N ALA A 267 -2.95 -8.52 -2.88
CA ALA A 267 -2.99 -7.09 -2.66
C ALA A 267 -3.65 -6.34 -3.83
N ILE A 268 -4.32 -5.24 -3.49
CA ILE A 268 -4.79 -4.21 -4.42
C ILE A 268 -3.95 -2.94 -4.32
N ALA A 269 -3.24 -2.76 -3.20
CA ALA A 269 -2.38 -1.61 -2.94
C ALA A 269 -1.25 -1.97 -1.96
N VAL A 270 -0.28 -1.07 -1.82
CA VAL A 270 0.80 -1.16 -0.82
C VAL A 270 0.83 0.14 -0.03
N ALA A 271 0.70 0.04 1.29
CA ALA A 271 0.81 1.16 2.20
C ALA A 271 2.25 1.65 2.32
N VAL A 272 2.44 2.92 2.70
CA VAL A 272 3.80 3.52 2.76
C VAL A 272 4.68 2.93 3.85
N ASN A 273 4.12 2.18 4.81
CA ASN A 273 4.86 1.36 5.75
C ASN A 273 5.25 -0.03 5.20
N GLY A 274 5.02 -0.29 3.91
CA GLY A 274 5.40 -1.54 3.24
C GLY A 274 4.46 -2.71 3.49
N ILE A 275 3.30 -2.48 4.10
CA ILE A 275 2.26 -3.49 4.34
C ILE A 275 1.29 -3.53 3.16
N ALA A 276 0.93 -4.72 2.73
CA ALA A 276 -0.06 -4.92 1.68
C ALA A 276 -1.45 -4.45 2.12
N ILE A 277 -2.24 -3.99 1.15
CA ILE A 277 -3.67 -3.70 1.33
C ILE A 277 -4.44 -4.60 0.38
N PHE A 278 -5.33 -5.41 0.93
CA PHE A 278 -6.16 -6.34 0.17
C PHE A 278 -7.52 -5.73 -0.14
N ASN A 279 -8.28 -6.40 -0.98
CA ASN A 279 -9.69 -6.09 -1.25
C ASN A 279 -10.48 -6.01 0.08
N PRO A 280 -11.42 -5.08 0.27
CA PRO A 280 -12.27 -5.01 1.47
C PRO A 280 -12.97 -6.32 1.83
N TYR A 281 -13.22 -7.16 0.84
CA TYR A 281 -13.81 -8.47 1.03
C TYR A 281 -12.74 -9.55 1.27
N THR A 282 -13.06 -10.50 2.14
CA THR A 282 -12.26 -11.70 2.34
C THR A 282 -12.30 -12.59 1.10
N ASN A 283 -11.46 -13.61 1.07
CA ASN A 283 -11.47 -14.62 0.01
C ASN A 283 -12.81 -15.36 -0.14
N THR A 284 -13.70 -15.28 0.85
CA THR A 284 -15.06 -15.82 0.79
C THR A 284 -16.10 -14.79 0.32
N GLY A 285 -15.68 -13.56 0.01
CA GLY A 285 -16.55 -12.48 -0.44
C GLY A 285 -17.33 -11.77 0.67
N VAL A 286 -16.95 -11.96 1.94
CA VAL A 286 -17.52 -11.25 3.09
C VAL A 286 -16.73 -9.98 3.33
N ASP A 287 -17.41 -8.88 3.68
CA ASP A 287 -16.74 -7.67 4.13
C ASP A 287 -15.97 -7.95 5.44
N ALA A 288 -14.65 -7.84 5.39
CA ALA A 288 -13.76 -8.23 6.49
C ALA A 288 -13.96 -7.36 7.75
N PHE A 289 -14.33 -6.08 7.57
CA PHE A 289 -14.60 -5.18 8.69
C PHE A 289 -15.91 -5.56 9.40
N LEU A 290 -16.99 -5.79 8.64
CA LEU A 290 -18.29 -6.14 9.19
C LEU A 290 -18.29 -7.53 9.83
N ASP A 291 -17.41 -8.42 9.39
CA ASP A 291 -17.26 -9.77 9.93
C ASP A 291 -16.36 -9.83 11.18
N GLY A 292 -15.88 -8.69 11.67
CA GLY A 292 -15.06 -8.62 12.87
C GLY A 292 -13.66 -9.23 12.74
N GLN A 293 -13.15 -9.36 11.51
CA GLN A 293 -11.82 -9.90 11.25
C GLN A 293 -10.69 -8.88 11.37
N LEU A 294 -11.01 -7.58 11.40
CA LEU A 294 -10.00 -6.52 11.39
C LEU A 294 -9.75 -5.95 12.78
N ASP A 295 -8.51 -5.62 13.04
CA ASP A 295 -8.11 -4.86 14.21
C ASP A 295 -8.49 -3.36 14.09
N GLN A 296 -8.19 -2.59 15.13
CA GLN A 296 -8.49 -1.15 15.20
C GLN A 296 -7.86 -0.33 14.07
N TYR A 297 -6.85 -0.86 13.38
CA TYR A 297 -6.16 -0.19 12.27
C TYR A 297 -6.57 -0.71 10.90
N GLY A 298 -7.53 -1.64 10.87
CA GLY A 298 -8.12 -2.14 9.64
C GLY A 298 -7.33 -3.25 8.97
N GLY A 299 -6.52 -3.98 9.73
CA GLY A 299 -5.75 -5.11 9.27
C GLY A 299 -5.94 -6.36 10.10
N HIS A 300 -5.45 -7.47 9.59
CA HIS A 300 -5.32 -8.75 10.28
C HIS A 300 -4.23 -9.61 9.63
N SER A 301 -3.94 -10.76 10.22
CA SER A 301 -3.08 -11.76 9.58
C SER A 301 -3.89 -12.72 8.73
N GLY A 302 -3.43 -12.97 7.50
CA GLY A 302 -4.01 -13.92 6.58
C GLY A 302 -3.50 -15.36 6.79
N ARG A 303 -3.82 -16.24 5.84
CA ARG A 303 -3.54 -17.68 5.93
C ARG A 303 -2.05 -18.03 6.03
N ALA A 304 -1.17 -17.19 5.50
CA ALA A 304 0.28 -17.34 5.61
C ALA A 304 0.86 -16.66 6.86
N ASP A 305 0.04 -16.31 7.84
CA ASP A 305 0.41 -15.47 8.99
C ASP A 305 0.96 -14.10 8.53
N ASP A 306 0.52 -13.63 7.37
CA ASP A 306 0.90 -12.39 6.71
C ASP A 306 -0.04 -11.26 7.13
N TYR A 307 0.46 -10.28 7.88
CA TYR A 307 -0.36 -9.13 8.24
C TYR A 307 -0.61 -8.23 7.02
N HIS A 308 -1.87 -7.85 6.80
CA HIS A 308 -2.29 -6.94 5.73
C HIS A 308 -3.52 -6.15 6.15
N TYR A 309 -3.75 -5.02 5.47
CA TYR A 309 -4.94 -4.19 5.65
C TYR A 309 -6.04 -4.58 4.66
N HIS A 310 -7.29 -4.30 5.01
CA HIS A 310 -8.46 -4.36 4.11
C HIS A 310 -9.12 -2.99 3.91
N ILE A 311 -8.72 -2.03 4.74
CA ILE A 311 -9.15 -0.62 4.65
C ILE A 311 -7.91 0.26 4.75
N ALA A 312 -8.03 1.54 4.35
CA ALA A 312 -6.88 2.43 4.38
C ALA A 312 -6.36 2.65 5.81
N PRO A 313 -5.06 2.43 6.05
CA PRO A 313 -4.46 2.52 7.38
C PRO A 313 -4.21 3.97 7.78
N ASN A 314 -5.26 4.72 8.10
CA ASN A 314 -5.15 6.14 8.48
C ASN A 314 -4.30 6.39 9.72
N VAL A 315 -4.01 5.35 10.53
CA VAL A 315 -3.05 5.42 11.64
C VAL A 315 -1.66 5.90 11.19
N LEU A 316 -1.30 5.69 9.93
CA LEU A 316 -0.01 6.11 9.38
C LEU A 316 0.15 7.62 9.36
N TYR A 317 -0.95 8.40 9.39
CA TYR A 317 -0.91 9.86 9.51
C TYR A 317 -0.40 10.38 10.86
N ASN A 318 -0.22 9.52 11.85
CA ASN A 318 0.54 9.85 13.05
C ASN A 318 2.03 10.09 12.75
N LYS A 319 2.54 9.62 11.61
CA LYS A 319 3.94 9.71 11.20
C LYS A 319 4.15 10.36 9.84
N VAL A 320 3.15 10.25 8.96
CA VAL A 320 3.14 10.79 7.61
C VAL A 320 2.25 12.04 7.58
N PRO A 321 2.65 13.14 6.89
CA PRO A 321 1.76 14.29 6.71
C PRO A 321 0.45 13.91 6.03
N GLU A 322 -0.68 14.48 6.46
CA GLU A 322 -2.00 14.22 5.87
C GLU A 322 -2.12 14.64 4.39
N THR A 323 -1.20 15.48 3.91
CA THR A 323 -1.06 15.89 2.50
C THR A 323 -0.24 14.92 1.66
N SER A 324 0.31 13.86 2.27
CA SER A 324 1.06 12.81 1.58
C SER A 324 0.17 11.58 1.35
N PRO A 325 0.43 10.78 0.31
CA PRO A 325 -0.28 9.53 0.13
C PRO A 325 0.04 8.57 1.28
N VAL A 326 -0.97 7.81 1.71
CA VAL A 326 -0.85 6.76 2.72
C VAL A 326 -0.56 5.39 2.09
N ALA A 327 -0.85 5.26 0.79
CA ALA A 327 -0.62 4.04 0.02
C ALA A 327 -0.50 4.34 -1.48
N PHE A 328 -0.11 3.34 -2.25
CA PHE A 328 -0.17 3.32 -3.72
C PHE A 328 -0.90 2.06 -4.17
N ALA A 329 -1.90 2.25 -5.03
CA ALA A 329 -2.61 1.14 -5.66
C ALA A 329 -1.71 0.39 -6.66
N LEU A 330 -1.98 -0.89 -6.89
CA LEU A 330 -1.20 -1.70 -7.83
C LEU A 330 -1.48 -1.36 -9.30
N ASP A 331 -2.40 -0.46 -9.59
CA ASP A 331 -2.55 0.21 -10.88
C ASP A 331 -1.63 1.44 -11.03
N GLY A 332 -0.91 1.81 -9.96
CA GLY A 332 0.07 2.88 -9.94
C GLY A 332 -0.42 4.21 -9.36
N PHE A 333 -1.70 4.41 -9.09
CA PHE A 333 -2.20 5.67 -8.55
C PHE A 333 -2.05 5.76 -7.03
N ALA A 334 -1.86 6.99 -6.52
CA ALA A 334 -1.72 7.27 -5.10
C ALA A 334 -3.07 7.21 -4.38
N ILE A 335 -3.05 6.83 -3.09
CA ILE A 335 -4.21 6.82 -2.20
C ILE A 335 -3.94 7.80 -1.06
N TYR A 336 -4.81 8.81 -0.92
CA TYR A 336 -4.77 9.81 0.14
C TYR A 336 -5.84 9.54 1.21
N GLY A 337 -5.75 10.24 2.32
CA GLY A 337 -6.77 10.26 3.37
C GLY A 337 -7.89 11.24 3.06
N SER A 338 -8.34 11.95 4.10
CA SER A 338 -9.43 12.95 4.03
C SER A 338 -8.98 14.32 3.51
N LYS A 339 -7.71 14.50 3.13
CA LYS A 339 -7.17 15.75 2.59
C LYS A 339 -6.60 15.57 1.20
N GLU A 340 -6.75 16.63 0.41
CA GLU A 340 -6.07 16.78 -0.88
C GLU A 340 -4.55 16.96 -0.69
N PRO A 341 -3.75 16.72 -1.74
CA PRO A 341 -2.30 16.98 -1.71
C PRO A 341 -1.92 18.43 -1.37
N ASP A 342 -2.79 19.40 -1.63
CA ASP A 342 -2.61 20.81 -1.31
C ASP A 342 -3.07 21.20 0.10
N GLY A 343 -3.53 20.22 0.90
CA GLY A 343 -4.02 20.42 2.26
C GLY A 343 -5.48 20.84 2.37
N SER A 344 -6.18 21.08 1.27
CA SER A 344 -7.61 21.36 1.29
C SER A 344 -8.41 20.10 1.65
N ALA A 345 -9.69 20.28 2.00
CA ALA A 345 -10.58 19.15 2.26
C ALA A 345 -10.78 18.31 0.99
N MET A 346 -10.90 17.00 1.16
CA MET A 346 -11.21 16.06 0.10
C MET A 346 -12.43 16.50 -0.70
N LYS A 347 -12.31 16.48 -2.02
CA LYS A 347 -13.40 16.79 -2.95
C LYS A 347 -14.34 15.59 -3.11
N THR A 348 -15.44 15.80 -3.82
CA THR A 348 -16.38 14.72 -4.16
C THR A 348 -15.65 13.64 -4.96
N LEU A 349 -15.82 12.39 -4.51
CA LEU A 349 -15.26 11.21 -5.16
C LEU A 349 -16.18 10.73 -6.30
N ASP A 350 -15.59 10.20 -7.34
CA ASP A 350 -16.30 9.52 -8.42
C ASP A 350 -16.63 8.05 -8.06
N ALA A 351 -17.18 7.30 -9.00
CA ALA A 351 -17.51 5.89 -8.80
C ALA A 351 -16.27 4.98 -8.55
N ASN A 352 -15.07 5.46 -8.89
CA ASN A 352 -13.85 4.72 -8.65
C ASN A 352 -13.23 5.02 -7.27
N HIS A 353 -13.87 5.90 -6.49
CA HIS A 353 -13.44 6.36 -5.18
C HIS A 353 -12.24 7.31 -5.20
N GLY A 354 -12.16 8.14 -6.23
CA GLY A 354 -11.11 9.12 -6.42
C GLY A 354 -11.53 10.26 -7.33
N HIS A 355 -10.57 11.03 -7.82
CA HIS A 355 -10.78 12.08 -8.80
C HIS A 355 -9.44 12.56 -9.41
N TYR A 356 -9.52 13.41 -10.44
CA TYR A 356 -8.34 14.07 -10.98
C TYR A 356 -7.95 15.29 -10.14
N GLY A 357 -6.69 15.35 -9.74
CA GLY A 357 -6.10 16.51 -9.07
C GLY A 357 -5.98 17.74 -9.97
N SER A 358 -5.58 18.87 -9.40
CA SER A 358 -5.31 20.10 -10.15
C SER A 358 -4.13 19.98 -11.14
N ASP A 359 -3.26 19.00 -10.90
CA ASP A 359 -2.13 18.61 -11.76
C ASP A 359 -2.54 17.70 -12.92
N GLY A 360 -3.81 17.28 -12.99
CA GLY A 360 -4.33 16.35 -13.99
C GLY A 360 -3.99 14.88 -13.72
N VAL A 361 -3.45 14.54 -12.55
CA VAL A 361 -3.17 13.17 -12.15
C VAL A 361 -4.33 12.64 -11.33
N TYR A 362 -4.76 11.41 -11.62
CA TYR A 362 -5.79 10.73 -10.84
C TYR A 362 -5.23 10.26 -9.50
N HIS A 363 -6.02 10.32 -8.44
CA HIS A 363 -5.72 9.71 -7.15
C HIS A 363 -6.99 9.27 -6.43
N TYR A 364 -6.82 8.26 -5.57
CA TYR A 364 -7.87 7.73 -4.70
C TYR A 364 -7.83 8.40 -3.35
N HIS A 365 -8.94 8.26 -2.60
CA HIS A 365 -9.05 8.69 -1.22
C HIS A 365 -9.62 7.60 -0.33
N SER A 366 -9.23 7.61 0.95
CA SER A 366 -9.86 6.76 1.94
C SER A 366 -11.17 7.35 2.47
N SER A 367 -12.12 6.49 2.81
CA SER A 367 -13.38 6.85 3.49
C SER A 367 -13.71 5.86 4.60
N SER A 368 -14.68 6.24 5.44
CA SER A 368 -15.16 5.39 6.54
C SER A 368 -16.18 4.33 6.11
N ALA A 369 -16.69 4.42 4.89
CA ALA A 369 -17.65 3.49 4.33
C ALA A 369 -17.07 2.74 3.13
N ALA A 370 -17.59 1.55 2.83
CA ALA A 370 -17.21 0.81 1.64
C ALA A 370 -17.40 1.66 0.37
N PRO A 371 -16.50 1.56 -0.60
CA PRO A 371 -15.38 0.61 -0.75
C PRO A 371 -14.10 0.99 0.00
N TYR A 372 -14.14 1.86 0.96
CA TYR A 372 -13.09 2.35 1.86
C TYR A 372 -11.92 3.09 1.20
N MET A 373 -11.48 2.75 -0.02
CA MET A 373 -10.40 3.46 -0.73
C MET A 373 -10.37 3.27 -2.25
N ILE A 374 -10.76 2.12 -2.79
CA ILE A 374 -10.75 1.86 -4.24
C ILE A 374 -12.08 1.20 -4.63
N GLY A 375 -12.91 1.92 -5.39
CA GLY A 375 -14.15 1.38 -5.91
C GLY A 375 -13.94 0.58 -7.19
N ASN A 376 -13.15 1.14 -8.12
CA ASN A 376 -12.69 0.47 -9.33
C ASN A 376 -11.20 0.82 -9.55
N MET A 377 -10.41 -0.13 -10.08
CA MET A 377 -9.07 0.14 -10.58
C MET A 377 -9.16 1.02 -11.82
N VAL A 378 -8.74 2.28 -11.69
CA VAL A 378 -8.75 3.27 -12.78
C VAL A 378 -7.61 3.02 -13.77
N GLY A 379 -6.49 2.52 -13.28
CA GLY A 379 -5.36 2.14 -14.12
C GLY A 379 -5.51 0.74 -14.71
N GLU A 380 -4.83 0.52 -15.82
CA GLU A 380 -4.73 -0.82 -16.42
C GLU A 380 -3.98 -1.76 -15.49
N VAL A 381 -4.60 -2.89 -15.16
CA VAL A 381 -4.01 -4.00 -14.39
C VAL A 381 -4.27 -5.32 -15.09
N THR A 382 -3.43 -6.30 -14.83
CA THR A 382 -3.65 -7.68 -15.27
C THR A 382 -4.10 -8.51 -14.08
N GLU A 383 -5.28 -9.12 -14.19
CA GLU A 383 -5.81 -10.07 -13.22
C GLU A 383 -5.59 -11.49 -13.74
N ASP A 384 -5.06 -12.39 -12.91
CA ASP A 384 -4.91 -13.78 -13.26
C ASP A 384 -6.20 -14.61 -13.00
N ALA A 385 -6.19 -15.88 -13.36
CA ALA A 385 -7.34 -16.78 -13.19
C ALA A 385 -7.74 -17.00 -11.72
N THR A 386 -6.88 -16.65 -10.76
CA THR A 386 -7.13 -16.74 -9.32
C THR A 386 -7.65 -15.45 -8.70
N LEU A 387 -7.99 -14.46 -9.52
CA LEU A 387 -8.44 -13.13 -9.12
C LEU A 387 -7.36 -12.30 -8.40
N GLN A 388 -6.11 -12.47 -8.79
CA GLN A 388 -4.97 -11.74 -8.25
C GLN A 388 -4.41 -10.77 -9.28
N ILE A 389 -4.08 -9.54 -8.86
CA ILE A 389 -3.31 -8.61 -9.71
C ILE A 389 -1.88 -9.12 -9.84
N ILE A 390 -1.37 -9.17 -11.07
CA ILE A 390 0.00 -9.59 -11.36
C ILE A 390 0.78 -8.50 -12.12
N PRO A 391 2.12 -8.35 -11.86
CA PRO A 391 2.90 -9.06 -10.84
C PRO A 391 2.67 -8.52 -9.43
N GLN A 392 2.76 -9.39 -8.43
CA GLN A 392 2.81 -8.97 -7.03
C GLN A 392 3.67 -9.92 -6.18
N ALA A 393 3.98 -9.49 -4.95
CA ALA A 393 4.68 -10.31 -3.98
C ALA A 393 3.79 -11.45 -3.45
N ALA A 394 4.42 -12.54 -3.04
CA ALA A 394 3.75 -13.69 -2.46
C ALA A 394 4.15 -13.88 -0.99
N ALA A 395 3.17 -14.04 -0.11
CA ALA A 395 3.38 -14.45 1.27
C ALA A 395 3.78 -15.94 1.34
N LYS A 396 4.55 -16.31 2.38
CA LYS A 396 4.98 -17.68 2.61
C LYS A 396 4.64 -18.10 4.04
N GLY A 397 3.58 -18.89 4.18
CA GLY A 397 3.20 -19.50 5.45
C GLY A 397 4.26 -20.48 5.94
N VAL A 398 4.41 -20.58 7.26
CA VAL A 398 5.35 -21.52 7.90
C VAL A 398 4.63 -22.69 8.56
N ARG A 399 3.32 -22.60 8.73
CA ARG A 399 2.50 -23.61 9.39
C ARG A 399 1.18 -23.83 8.66
N PRO A 400 0.52 -24.97 8.86
CA PRO A 400 -0.84 -25.21 8.37
C PRO A 400 -1.83 -24.17 8.95
N ALA A 401 -2.86 -23.87 8.18
CA ALA A 401 -3.99 -23.09 8.72
C ALA A 401 -4.65 -23.83 9.88
N LEU A 402 -5.01 -23.09 10.91
CA LEU A 402 -5.77 -23.62 12.05
C LEU A 402 -7.27 -23.37 11.84
N THR A 403 -8.09 -24.11 12.57
CA THR A 403 -9.53 -23.90 12.60
C THR A 403 -9.86 -22.58 13.26
N PRO A 404 -10.81 -21.77 12.75
CA PRO A 404 -11.26 -20.55 13.40
C PRO A 404 -11.68 -20.80 14.86
N LEU A 405 -11.25 -19.93 15.77
CA LEU A 405 -11.57 -20.03 17.19
C LEU A 405 -12.80 -19.18 17.53
N LYS A 406 -13.96 -19.82 17.45
CA LYS A 406 -15.25 -19.19 17.67
C LYS A 406 -15.37 -18.60 19.07
N GLY A 407 -15.80 -17.33 19.18
CA GLY A 407 -15.99 -16.63 20.43
C GLY A 407 -14.73 -16.07 21.07
N ALA A 408 -13.57 -16.27 20.44
CA ALA A 408 -12.35 -15.63 20.89
C ALA A 408 -12.37 -14.12 20.58
N THR A 409 -11.80 -13.32 21.48
CA THR A 409 -11.55 -11.89 21.27
C THR A 409 -10.11 -11.60 21.63
N ILE A 410 -9.33 -11.08 20.66
CA ILE A 410 -7.94 -10.71 20.89
C ILE A 410 -7.89 -9.43 21.72
N THR A 411 -7.20 -9.48 22.86
CA THR A 411 -7.09 -8.35 23.79
C THR A 411 -5.73 -7.66 23.74
N HIS A 412 -4.66 -8.36 23.37
CA HIS A 412 -3.30 -7.80 23.26
C HIS A 412 -2.47 -8.60 22.27
N ASN A 413 -1.51 -7.94 21.63
CA ASN A 413 -0.46 -8.58 20.84
C ASN A 413 0.87 -7.80 21.00
N HIS A 414 1.61 -8.10 22.06
CA HIS A 414 2.82 -7.37 22.42
C HIS A 414 4.08 -7.97 21.75
N PRO A 415 4.90 -7.17 21.05
CA PRO A 415 6.15 -7.63 20.50
C PRO A 415 7.16 -7.93 21.61
N TYR A 416 8.07 -8.87 21.36
CA TYR A 416 9.24 -9.06 22.21
C TYR A 416 10.21 -7.87 22.06
N PRO A 417 10.96 -7.52 23.12
CA PRO A 417 11.92 -6.41 23.08
C PRO A 417 12.98 -6.53 21.98
N ASN A 418 13.32 -7.76 21.59
CA ASN A 418 14.27 -8.03 20.51
C ASN A 418 13.64 -8.05 19.10
N GLY A 419 12.30 -7.84 19.00
CA GLY A 419 11.57 -7.88 17.73
C GLY A 419 11.46 -9.26 17.08
N MET A 420 11.80 -10.35 17.80
CA MET A 420 11.85 -11.71 17.25
C MET A 420 10.67 -12.57 17.76
N GLY A 421 9.54 -11.98 18.04
CA GLY A 421 8.35 -12.68 18.49
C GLY A 421 7.31 -11.75 19.08
N PHE A 422 6.16 -12.33 19.42
CA PHE A 422 5.04 -11.65 20.06
C PHE A 422 4.39 -12.55 21.12
N LYS A 423 3.69 -11.91 22.02
CA LYS A 423 2.78 -12.55 22.95
C LYS A 423 1.37 -12.04 22.69
N LEU A 424 0.56 -12.83 22.00
CA LEU A 424 -0.84 -12.54 21.73
C LEU A 424 -1.69 -13.13 22.85
N THR A 425 -2.57 -12.30 23.41
CA THR A 425 -3.53 -12.72 24.44
C THR A 425 -4.95 -12.55 23.91
N TYR A 426 -5.80 -13.54 24.17
CA TYR A 426 -7.21 -13.49 23.81
C TYR A 426 -8.08 -14.02 24.95
N THR A 427 -9.35 -13.69 24.92
CA THR A 427 -10.37 -14.26 25.81
C THR A 427 -11.25 -15.20 25.01
N LEU A 428 -11.60 -16.34 25.63
CA LEU A 428 -12.56 -17.31 25.10
C LEU A 428 -13.57 -17.64 26.21
N GLY A 429 -14.77 -17.07 26.13
CA GLY A 429 -15.70 -17.04 27.24
C GLY A 429 -15.11 -16.27 28.43
N SER A 430 -14.98 -16.91 29.58
CA SER A 430 -14.35 -16.34 30.80
C SER A 430 -12.85 -16.61 30.90
N GLU A 431 -12.30 -17.44 30.02
CA GLU A 431 -10.88 -17.83 30.04
C GLU A 431 -10.02 -16.84 29.32
N LYS A 432 -8.77 -16.69 29.77
CA LYS A 432 -7.75 -15.85 29.15
C LYS A 432 -6.59 -16.73 28.73
N ASP A 433 -6.42 -16.85 27.43
CA ASP A 433 -5.43 -17.68 26.79
C ASP A 433 -4.34 -16.86 26.10
N THR A 434 -3.26 -17.52 25.72
CA THR A 434 -2.11 -16.86 25.09
C THR A 434 -1.56 -17.71 23.95
N VAL A 435 -1.21 -17.06 22.84
CA VAL A 435 -0.28 -17.57 21.84
C VAL A 435 1.04 -16.81 21.97
N ASP A 436 2.06 -17.50 22.46
CA ASP A 436 3.41 -16.98 22.61
C ASP A 436 4.26 -17.55 21.46
N TYR A 437 4.71 -16.69 20.55
CA TYR A 437 5.39 -17.16 19.34
C TYR A 437 6.61 -16.32 19.00
N SER A 438 7.63 -17.01 18.48
CA SER A 438 8.92 -16.40 18.17
C SER A 438 9.57 -17.07 16.97
N TRP A 439 10.58 -16.39 16.43
CA TRP A 439 11.39 -16.87 15.33
C TRP A 439 12.85 -16.56 15.55
N THR A 440 13.72 -17.24 14.80
CA THR A 440 15.16 -16.96 14.73
C THR A 440 15.53 -16.35 13.38
N ALA A 441 16.71 -15.73 13.28
CA ALA A 441 17.25 -15.24 12.02
C ALA A 441 17.37 -16.35 10.94
N ASN A 442 17.52 -17.60 11.38
CA ASN A 442 17.64 -18.78 10.50
C ASN A 442 16.29 -19.34 10.06
N GLY A 443 15.17 -18.75 10.50
CA GLY A 443 13.82 -19.20 10.13
C GLY A 443 13.30 -20.40 10.92
N ASP A 444 13.72 -20.56 12.16
CA ASP A 444 13.12 -21.52 13.09
C ASP A 444 12.00 -20.80 13.86
N TYR A 445 10.77 -21.30 13.76
CA TYR A 445 9.58 -20.72 14.38
C TYR A 445 9.08 -21.61 15.51
N THR A 446 8.75 -21.03 16.66
CA THR A 446 8.15 -21.71 17.80
C THR A 446 6.83 -21.04 18.16
N PHE A 447 5.75 -21.82 18.28
CA PHE A 447 4.43 -21.38 18.73
C PHE A 447 4.06 -22.15 19.98
N LYS A 448 3.70 -21.44 21.06
CA LYS A 448 3.20 -22.00 22.31
C LYS A 448 1.77 -21.54 22.52
N PHE A 449 0.85 -22.46 22.50
CA PHE A 449 -0.56 -22.25 22.83
C PHE A 449 -0.74 -22.54 24.31
N ILE A 450 -1.00 -21.52 25.11
CA ILE A 450 -1.05 -21.56 26.55
C ILE A 450 -2.49 -21.34 26.98
N THR A 451 -3.09 -22.35 27.58
CA THR A 451 -4.46 -22.35 28.13
C THR A 451 -4.45 -22.85 29.56
N PRO A 452 -5.56 -22.75 30.35
CA PRO A 452 -5.65 -23.34 31.66
C PRO A 452 -5.43 -24.86 31.69
N ALA A 453 -5.70 -25.55 30.56
CA ALA A 453 -5.47 -26.99 30.45
C ALA A 453 -4.00 -27.37 30.24
N GLY A 454 -3.14 -26.41 29.92
CA GLY A 454 -1.71 -26.63 29.72
C GLY A 454 -1.13 -25.87 28.52
N THR A 455 0.09 -26.25 28.14
CA THR A 455 0.82 -25.61 27.02
C THR A 455 1.11 -26.63 25.92
N ILE A 456 0.72 -26.29 24.71
CA ILE A 456 1.09 -27.04 23.50
C ILE A 456 2.16 -26.24 22.75
N THR A 457 3.29 -26.88 22.43
CA THR A 457 4.38 -26.25 21.68
C THR A 457 4.52 -26.90 20.30
N SER A 458 4.54 -26.08 19.27
CA SER A 458 4.77 -26.51 17.88
C SER A 458 5.95 -25.74 17.28
N ASN A 459 6.82 -26.46 16.58
CA ASN A 459 8.00 -25.90 15.94
C ASN A 459 7.89 -26.10 14.42
N TYR A 460 8.28 -25.08 13.66
CA TYR A 460 8.24 -25.10 12.21
C TYR A 460 9.53 -24.53 11.64
N LYS A 461 9.87 -24.96 10.43
CA LYS A 461 10.97 -24.39 9.66
C LYS A 461 10.43 -23.60 8.48
N GLY A 462 10.66 -22.30 8.51
CA GLY A 462 10.39 -21.38 7.40
C GLY A 462 11.67 -20.93 6.70
N GLN A 463 11.55 -19.87 5.91
CA GLN A 463 12.72 -19.23 5.31
C GLN A 463 13.49 -18.41 6.35
N ALA A 464 14.80 -18.30 6.19
CA ALA A 464 15.62 -17.38 6.99
C ALA A 464 15.11 -15.93 6.81
N LEU A 465 15.25 -15.10 7.86
CA LEU A 465 14.88 -13.70 7.78
C LEU A 465 15.65 -13.01 6.66
N CYS A 466 14.93 -12.41 5.76
CA CYS A 466 15.52 -11.57 4.72
C CYS A 466 16.11 -10.31 5.35
N LYS A 467 17.30 -9.98 4.94
CA LYS A 467 17.81 -8.63 5.15
C LYS A 467 17.13 -7.74 4.10
N LEU A 468 16.40 -6.76 4.57
CA LEU A 468 16.04 -5.65 3.69
C LEU A 468 17.35 -5.18 3.09
N THR A 469 17.43 -5.14 1.80
CA THR A 469 18.50 -4.43 1.12
C THR A 469 18.27 -2.99 1.56
N VAL A 470 18.88 -2.61 2.68
CA VAL A 470 19.15 -1.19 2.94
C VAL A 470 19.80 -0.77 1.65
N GLY A 471 19.03 -0.04 0.84
CA GLY A 471 19.49 0.21 -0.50
C GLY A 471 20.91 0.70 -0.43
N ASN A 472 21.90 -0.16 -0.64
CA ASN A 472 23.01 0.19 -1.45
C ASN A 472 22.37 0.51 -2.82
N LYS A 473 21.62 1.60 -2.90
CA LYS A 473 21.88 2.49 -3.99
C LYS A 473 23.38 2.84 -3.74
N ASN A 474 24.23 2.04 -4.29
CA ASN A 474 25.00 2.63 -5.36
C ASN A 474 23.97 3.46 -6.11
N ILE A 475 23.87 4.74 -5.78
CA ILE A 475 23.71 5.75 -6.75
C ILE A 475 25.05 5.60 -7.51
N SER A 476 25.13 4.55 -8.29
CA SER A 476 25.36 4.72 -9.68
C SER A 476 24.28 5.70 -10.04
N ALA A 477 24.51 7.01 -9.81
CA ALA A 477 24.43 7.85 -10.93
C ALA A 477 25.03 6.97 -12.02
N SER A 478 24.16 6.27 -12.79
CA SER A 478 24.62 5.45 -13.90
C SER A 478 25.38 6.32 -14.90
N ASN A 479 25.66 7.56 -14.55
CA ASN A 479 26.39 8.60 -15.23
C ASN A 479 27.19 9.52 -14.27
N SER A 480 27.31 9.26 -12.93
CA SER A 480 28.28 10.04 -12.16
C SER A 480 29.66 9.43 -12.39
N PRO A 481 30.60 10.18 -12.94
CA PRO A 481 31.97 9.71 -13.10
C PRO A 481 32.71 9.58 -11.75
N TYR A 482 32.01 9.67 -10.61
CA TYR A 482 32.61 9.69 -9.27
C TYR A 482 32.01 8.64 -8.35
N ARG A 483 32.87 8.00 -7.52
CA ARG A 483 32.47 7.05 -6.49
C ARG A 483 33.23 7.30 -5.18
N ILE A 484 32.62 6.94 -4.06
CA ILE A 484 33.30 6.90 -2.75
C ILE A 484 33.92 5.51 -2.57
N VAL A 485 35.20 5.49 -2.19
CA VAL A 485 35.90 4.28 -1.77
C VAL A 485 36.27 4.41 -0.30
N ILE A 486 35.98 3.38 0.49
CA ILE A 486 36.30 3.30 1.90
C ILE A 486 37.24 2.14 2.09
N THR A 487 38.37 2.39 2.73
CA THR A 487 39.35 1.37 3.06
C THR A 487 39.04 0.70 4.41
N GLN A 488 39.68 -0.42 4.75
CA GLN A 488 39.47 -1.13 6.01
C GLN A 488 39.81 -0.28 7.26
N ASP A 489 40.78 0.64 7.13
CA ASP A 489 41.17 1.63 8.15
C ASP A 489 40.29 2.90 8.12
N LYS A 490 39.11 2.81 7.54
CA LYS A 490 38.10 3.89 7.47
C LYS A 490 38.59 5.18 6.81
N GLN A 491 39.49 5.08 5.81
CA GLN A 491 39.85 6.22 4.97
C GLN A 491 38.82 6.36 3.84
N ILE A 492 38.24 7.53 3.70
CA ILE A 492 37.22 7.84 2.70
C ILE A 492 37.87 8.64 1.57
N THR A 493 37.77 8.15 0.33
CA THR A 493 38.31 8.82 -0.85
C THR A 493 37.24 8.95 -1.93
N LEU A 494 37.25 10.09 -2.63
CA LEU A 494 36.49 10.32 -3.86
C LEU A 494 37.34 9.92 -5.06
N GLN A 495 36.85 8.98 -5.87
CA GLN A 495 37.54 8.52 -7.08
C GLN A 495 36.73 8.83 -8.32
N SER A 496 37.38 9.23 -9.42
CA SER A 496 36.80 9.30 -10.74
C SER A 496 36.76 7.91 -11.38
N SER A 497 35.68 7.57 -12.06
CA SER A 497 35.57 6.33 -12.86
C SER A 497 36.21 6.46 -14.25
N THR A 498 36.59 7.69 -14.66
CA THR A 498 37.27 7.97 -15.91
C THR A 498 38.73 8.27 -15.63
N THR A 499 39.65 7.54 -16.28
CA THR A 499 41.10 7.64 -16.09
C THR A 499 41.75 8.91 -16.65
N SER A 500 40.99 9.79 -17.29
CA SER A 500 41.52 10.89 -18.11
C SER A 500 41.53 12.27 -17.49
N ASN A 501 40.80 12.53 -16.37
CA ASN A 501 40.83 13.86 -15.75
C ASN A 501 40.84 13.79 -14.22
N PRO A 502 41.78 14.48 -13.53
CA PRO A 502 41.78 14.60 -12.09
C PRO A 502 40.52 15.36 -11.62
N VAL A 503 39.94 14.90 -10.50
CA VAL A 503 38.79 15.53 -9.88
C VAL A 503 39.23 16.83 -9.22
N ASN A 504 38.86 17.97 -9.81
CA ASN A 504 39.16 19.28 -9.22
C ASN A 504 38.06 19.65 -8.22
N VAL A 505 38.25 19.22 -6.96
CA VAL A 505 37.35 19.55 -5.83
C VAL A 505 37.80 20.86 -5.19
N ILE A 506 36.85 21.79 -4.97
CA ILE A 506 37.08 23.06 -4.29
C ILE A 506 36.73 22.96 -2.81
N GLU A 507 35.62 22.29 -2.50
CA GLU A 507 35.07 22.22 -1.17
C GLU A 507 34.44 20.83 -0.94
N THR A 508 34.59 20.28 0.25
CA THR A 508 33.92 19.05 0.65
C THR A 508 33.33 19.21 2.05
N THR A 509 32.08 18.78 2.19
CA THR A 509 31.40 18.65 3.48
C THR A 509 30.79 17.25 3.58
N VAL A 510 30.98 16.59 4.72
CA VAL A 510 30.32 15.31 5.00
C VAL A 510 29.32 15.51 6.13
N TYR A 511 28.10 15.03 5.90
CA TYR A 511 27.01 15.10 6.86
C TYR A 511 26.66 13.69 7.36
N ASN A 512 26.26 13.58 8.62
CA ASN A 512 25.62 12.39 9.14
C ASN A 512 24.12 12.36 8.78
N LEU A 513 23.38 11.31 9.16
CA LEU A 513 21.95 11.16 8.90
C LEU A 513 21.09 12.30 9.51
N ASN A 514 21.55 12.92 10.58
CA ASN A 514 20.83 14.02 11.24
C ASN A 514 21.09 15.39 10.58
N GLY A 515 21.84 15.42 9.47
CA GLY A 515 22.21 16.64 8.77
C GLY A 515 23.36 17.43 9.44
N ALA A 516 23.94 16.92 10.54
CA ALA A 516 25.09 17.55 11.17
C ALA A 516 26.36 17.31 10.34
N SER A 517 27.15 18.38 10.10
CA SER A 517 28.44 18.29 9.44
C SER A 517 29.45 17.61 10.36
N VAL A 518 30.03 16.49 9.90
CA VAL A 518 31.08 15.74 10.61
C VAL A 518 32.48 15.99 10.01
N TYR A 519 32.53 16.59 8.83
CA TYR A 519 33.76 17.01 8.17
C TYR A 519 33.48 18.17 7.21
N GLN A 520 34.36 19.15 7.18
CA GLN A 520 34.33 20.24 6.21
C GLN A 520 35.75 20.66 5.86
N SER A 521 36.02 20.86 4.57
CA SER A 521 37.30 21.39 4.07
C SER A 521 37.04 22.25 2.83
N SER A 522 37.58 23.46 2.84
CA SER A 522 37.54 24.41 1.71
C SER A 522 38.90 24.46 0.94
N ASN A 523 39.95 23.83 1.47
CA ASN A 523 41.24 23.70 0.81
C ASN A 523 41.69 22.25 0.89
N LEU A 524 41.37 21.46 -0.11
CA LEU A 524 41.73 20.04 -0.11
C LEU A 524 43.19 19.87 -0.55
N ASN A 525 44.00 19.31 0.35
CA ASN A 525 45.30 18.76 -0.01
C ASN A 525 45.10 17.70 -1.09
N ARG A 526 45.86 17.79 -2.16
CA ARG A 526 45.81 16.82 -3.27
C ARG A 526 46.86 15.76 -3.07
N THR A 527 46.55 14.54 -3.45
CA THR A 527 47.54 13.50 -3.62
C THR A 527 48.39 13.78 -4.85
N ALA A 528 49.54 13.14 -4.98
CA ALA A 528 50.42 13.24 -6.16
C ALA A 528 49.70 12.86 -7.47
N SER A 529 48.59 12.13 -7.41
CA SER A 529 47.70 11.79 -8.54
C SER A 529 46.62 12.81 -8.82
N GLY A 530 46.57 13.95 -8.09
CA GLY A 530 45.58 15.01 -8.28
C GLY A 530 44.22 14.77 -7.63
N ASN A 531 43.99 13.63 -6.98
CA ASN A 531 42.73 13.32 -6.27
C ASN A 531 42.71 14.01 -4.89
N PRO A 532 41.49 14.30 -4.33
CA PRO A 532 41.37 14.79 -2.96
C PRO A 532 42.03 13.84 -1.97
N ALA A 533 42.70 14.40 -0.93
CA ALA A 533 43.24 13.60 0.16
C ALA A 533 42.14 12.77 0.83
N ALA A 534 42.54 11.60 1.34
CA ALA A 534 41.61 10.74 2.08
C ALA A 534 41.14 11.43 3.37
N ILE A 535 39.86 11.27 3.69
CA ILE A 535 39.28 11.73 4.94
C ILE A 535 39.35 10.58 5.94
N ASN A 536 40.00 10.82 7.07
CA ASN A 536 40.06 9.82 8.15
C ASN A 536 38.75 9.83 8.95
N ALA A 537 38.00 8.73 8.87
CA ALA A 537 36.75 8.51 9.57
C ALA A 537 36.86 7.46 10.70
N ALA A 538 38.05 7.17 11.20
CA ALA A 538 38.27 6.13 12.21
C ALA A 538 37.44 6.36 13.49
N ASN A 539 37.21 7.61 13.86
CA ASN A 539 36.43 8.01 15.04
C ASN A 539 34.95 8.29 14.76
N TRP A 540 34.48 8.04 13.53
CA TRP A 540 33.09 8.26 13.23
C TRP A 540 32.25 7.02 13.57
N ALA A 541 31.02 7.24 14.04
CA ALA A 541 30.11 6.14 14.32
C ALA A 541 29.77 5.35 13.05
N PRO A 542 29.60 4.02 13.12
CA PRO A 542 29.04 3.27 12.01
C PRO A 542 27.68 3.84 11.57
N GLY A 543 27.46 3.93 10.27
CA GLY A 543 26.19 4.46 9.76
C GLY A 543 26.29 5.11 8.38
N ALA A 544 25.19 5.73 7.95
CA ALA A 544 25.11 6.37 6.65
C ALA A 544 25.53 7.85 6.74
N TYR A 545 26.27 8.28 5.73
CA TYR A 545 26.80 9.63 5.58
C TYR A 545 26.57 10.15 4.15
N PHE A 546 26.56 11.48 4.01
CA PHE A 546 26.45 12.17 2.72
C PHE A 546 27.71 12.98 2.46
N TYR A 547 28.45 12.62 1.43
CA TYR A 547 29.63 13.32 0.93
C TYR A 547 29.20 14.34 -0.11
N LYS A 548 29.15 15.62 0.26
CA LYS A 548 28.81 16.73 -0.65
C LYS A 548 30.11 17.44 -1.04
N THR A 549 30.31 17.60 -2.34
CA THR A 549 31.50 18.30 -2.84
C THR A 549 31.15 19.26 -3.97
N LYS A 550 31.88 20.39 -4.02
CA LYS A 550 31.83 21.38 -5.09
C LYS A 550 33.04 21.21 -5.98
N LEU A 551 32.82 21.16 -7.27
CA LEU A 551 33.84 21.03 -8.29
C LEU A 551 34.28 22.39 -8.86
N SER A 552 35.46 22.43 -9.49
CA SER A 552 36.00 23.65 -10.10
C SER A 552 35.21 24.17 -11.31
N ASP A 553 34.35 23.33 -11.90
CA ASP A 553 33.42 23.70 -12.97
C ASP A 553 32.12 24.32 -12.46
N GLY A 554 32.00 24.52 -11.12
CA GLY A 554 30.80 25.07 -10.47
C GLY A 554 29.73 24.03 -10.11
N ASN A 555 29.86 22.79 -10.59
CA ASN A 555 28.92 21.72 -10.25
C ASN A 555 29.09 21.23 -8.81
N SER A 556 28.02 20.75 -8.21
CA SER A 556 28.04 20.10 -6.90
C SER A 556 27.61 18.66 -7.04
N ILE A 557 28.31 17.77 -6.34
CA ILE A 557 28.02 16.34 -6.29
C ILE A 557 27.68 15.98 -4.84
N THR A 558 26.65 15.14 -4.66
CA THR A 558 26.36 14.55 -3.36
C THR A 558 26.32 13.03 -3.53
N LEU A 559 27.17 12.33 -2.78
CA LEU A 559 27.27 10.88 -2.77
C LEU A 559 26.98 10.37 -1.37
N LYS A 560 26.10 9.36 -1.26
CA LYS A 560 25.86 8.66 0.00
C LYS A 560 26.82 7.49 0.14
N PHE A 561 27.34 7.27 1.33
CA PHE A 561 28.12 6.09 1.66
C PHE A 561 27.76 5.55 3.05
N ILE A 562 28.11 4.31 3.32
CA ILE A 562 27.92 3.66 4.62
C ILE A 562 29.29 3.38 5.19
N LEU A 563 29.54 3.89 6.39
CA LEU A 563 30.73 3.59 7.17
C LEU A 563 30.42 2.34 8.02
N PRO A 564 31.23 1.27 7.92
CA PRO A 564 31.01 0.04 8.67
C PRO A 564 31.29 0.16 10.17
#